data_f37999dcbbd48bdd343fc01ee818dac1
#
_entry.id   f37999dcbbd48bdd343fc01ee818dac1
#
_cell.length_a   1.000
_cell.length_b   1.000
_cell.length_c   1.000
_cell.angle_alpha   90.00
_cell.angle_beta   90.00
_cell.angle_gamma   90.00
#
_symmetry.space_group_name_H-M   'P 1'
#
loop_
_entity.id
_entity.type
_entity.pdbx_description
1 polymer ?
#
loop_
_entity_poly.entity_id
_entity_poly.type
_entity_poly.pdbx_seq_one_letter_code
_entity_poly.pdbx_strand_id
1 'polypeptide(L)'
;MLFRSWIEGLAKAGVPASPVNDISQVFHDPQVLVRGMKLAMPHPGAGSGKVDLIANPIKYGETPIDYRLPPPRLGEHTGEVLRELLALAPDEIARLREAGVV
;
A
#
# COMPACT_ATOMS: atom_id res chain seq x y z
N MET A 1 9.34 -24.30 -19.60
CA MET A 1 9.29 -25.60 -18.91
C MET A 1 10.50 -25.90 -18.02
N LEU A 2 11.71 -25.49 -18.41
CA LEU A 2 12.95 -25.79 -17.67
C LEU A 2 13.06 -25.17 -16.25
N PHE A 3 12.49 -23.99 -16.02
CA PHE A 3 12.70 -23.24 -14.76
C PHE A 3 12.02 -23.89 -13.55
N ARG A 4 10.80 -24.41 -13.70
CA ARG A 4 10.09 -25.08 -12.59
C ARG A 4 10.76 -26.35 -12.14
N SER A 5 11.28 -27.17 -13.06
CA SER A 5 11.98 -28.41 -12.74
C SER A 5 13.29 -28.18 -11.98
N TRP A 6 13.98 -27.06 -12.22
CA TRP A 6 15.16 -26.66 -11.47
C TRP A 6 14.80 -26.27 -10.03
N ILE A 7 13.76 -25.45 -9.82
CA ILE A 7 13.31 -25.06 -8.48
C ILE A 7 12.92 -26.29 -7.66
N GLU A 8 12.13 -27.20 -8.25
CA GLU A 8 11.73 -28.45 -7.58
C GLU A 8 12.94 -29.36 -7.29
N GLY A 9 13.89 -29.49 -8.21
CA GLY A 9 15.10 -30.26 -8.02
C GLY A 9 15.99 -29.70 -6.91
N LEU A 10 16.18 -28.40 -6.89
CA LEU A 10 16.96 -27.71 -5.85
C LEU A 10 16.29 -27.81 -4.47
N ALA A 11 14.96 -27.64 -4.41
CA ALA A 11 14.22 -27.80 -3.17
C ALA A 11 14.35 -29.23 -2.58
N LYS A 12 14.27 -30.25 -3.44
CA LYS A 12 14.51 -31.65 -3.03
C LYS A 12 15.93 -31.91 -2.54
N ALA A 13 16.89 -31.18 -3.08
CA ALA A 13 18.30 -31.25 -2.66
C ALA A 13 18.62 -30.40 -1.42
N GLY A 14 17.61 -29.76 -0.81
CA GLY A 14 17.80 -28.87 0.34
C GLY A 14 18.48 -27.54 0.01
N VAL A 15 18.56 -27.17 -1.25
CA VAL A 15 19.13 -25.91 -1.71
C VAL A 15 18.04 -24.85 -1.77
N PRO A 16 18.16 -23.71 -1.03
CA PRO A 16 17.19 -22.64 -1.10
C PRO A 16 17.04 -22.09 -2.52
N ALA A 17 15.85 -22.18 -3.08
CA ALA A 17 15.52 -21.66 -4.40
C ALA A 17 14.06 -21.17 -4.42
N SER A 18 13.80 -20.06 -5.10
CA SER A 18 12.46 -19.51 -5.26
C SER A 18 12.24 -18.98 -6.67
N PRO A 19 10.99 -18.95 -7.16
CA PRO A 19 10.69 -18.32 -8.43
C PRO A 19 10.83 -16.80 -8.33
N VAL A 20 11.17 -16.15 -9.44
CA VAL A 20 11.04 -14.71 -9.60
C VAL A 20 9.62 -14.46 -10.09
N ASN A 21 8.79 -13.94 -9.21
CA ASN A 21 7.38 -13.67 -9.50
C ASN A 21 7.17 -12.22 -9.96
N ASP A 22 6.26 -12.00 -10.89
CA ASP A 22 5.70 -10.69 -11.14
C ASP A 22 4.70 -10.29 -10.03
N ILE A 23 4.26 -9.03 -10.02
CA ILE A 23 3.36 -8.52 -8.98
C ILE A 23 2.02 -9.28 -8.96
N SER A 24 1.49 -9.65 -10.11
CA SER A 24 0.27 -10.45 -10.19
C SER A 24 0.44 -11.81 -9.53
N GLN A 25 1.54 -12.49 -9.83
CA GLN A 25 1.86 -13.80 -9.24
C GLN A 25 2.05 -13.71 -7.72
N VAL A 26 2.71 -12.64 -7.23
CA VAL A 26 2.87 -12.41 -5.79
C VAL A 26 1.52 -12.30 -5.09
N PHE A 27 0.56 -11.53 -5.64
CA PHE A 27 -0.76 -11.37 -5.01
C PHE A 27 -1.69 -12.58 -5.17
N HIS A 28 -1.31 -13.58 -5.96
CA HIS A 28 -2.00 -14.87 -6.05
C HIS A 28 -1.27 -15.99 -5.30
N ASP A 29 -0.13 -15.70 -4.68
CA ASP A 29 0.61 -16.67 -3.89
C ASP A 29 -0.20 -17.08 -2.64
N PRO A 30 -0.39 -18.39 -2.39
CA PRO A 30 -1.16 -18.87 -1.24
C PRO A 30 -0.66 -18.34 0.11
N GLN A 31 0.65 -18.21 0.29
CA GLN A 31 1.24 -17.69 1.53
C GLN A 31 0.92 -16.20 1.72
N VAL A 32 0.98 -15.41 0.67
CA VAL A 32 0.63 -13.99 0.67
C VAL A 32 -0.85 -13.80 1.05
N LEU A 33 -1.74 -14.64 0.50
CA LEU A 33 -3.17 -14.61 0.80
C LEU A 33 -3.47 -15.05 2.24
N VAL A 34 -2.91 -16.17 2.70
CA VAL A 34 -3.09 -16.67 4.08
C VAL A 34 -2.58 -15.67 5.12
N ARG A 35 -1.49 -14.97 4.84
CA ARG A 35 -0.96 -13.93 5.72
C ARG A 35 -1.76 -12.64 5.68
N GLY A 36 -2.77 -12.52 4.82
CA GLY A 36 -3.55 -11.29 4.65
C GLY A 36 -2.69 -10.11 4.19
N MET A 37 -1.72 -10.37 3.29
CA MET A 37 -0.82 -9.34 2.79
C MET A 37 -1.44 -8.47 1.70
N LYS A 38 -2.60 -8.86 1.17
CA LYS A 38 -3.39 -8.05 0.26
C LYS A 38 -4.51 -7.35 1.04
N LEU A 39 -4.56 -6.04 0.96
CA LEU A 39 -5.56 -5.18 1.56
C LEU A 39 -6.26 -4.37 0.47
N ALA A 40 -7.58 -4.25 0.53
CA ALA A 40 -8.35 -3.37 -0.35
C ALA A 40 -8.96 -2.24 0.46
N MET A 41 -8.70 -0.99 0.08
CA MET A 41 -9.27 0.19 0.73
C MET A 41 -10.13 0.99 -0.25
N PRO A 42 -11.24 1.61 0.23
CA PRO A 42 -12.00 2.56 -0.60
C PRO A 42 -11.10 3.70 -1.08
N HIS A 43 -11.17 4.04 -2.36
CA HIS A 43 -10.38 5.15 -2.92
C HIS A 43 -11.16 5.87 -4.02
N PRO A 44 -11.48 7.17 -3.84
CA PRO A 44 -12.33 7.91 -4.79
C PRO A 44 -11.69 8.13 -6.16
N GLY A 45 -10.36 8.06 -6.26
CA GLY A 45 -9.63 8.18 -7.52
C GLY A 45 -9.46 6.85 -8.28
N ALA A 46 -9.89 5.72 -7.71
CA ALA A 46 -9.81 4.43 -8.40
C ALA A 46 -11.09 4.15 -9.19
N GLY A 47 -10.98 3.76 -10.44
CA GLY A 47 -12.14 3.46 -11.30
C GLY A 47 -13.05 2.34 -10.75
N SER A 48 -12.51 1.42 -9.94
CA SER A 48 -13.25 0.39 -9.22
C SER A 48 -13.81 0.85 -7.86
N GLY A 49 -13.58 2.10 -7.45
CA GLY A 49 -13.90 2.62 -6.12
C GLY A 49 -13.01 2.06 -4.98
N LYS A 50 -12.04 1.21 -5.28
CA LYS A 50 -11.10 0.61 -4.32
C LYS A 50 -9.70 0.55 -4.91
N VAL A 51 -8.70 0.57 -4.04
CA VAL A 51 -7.29 0.35 -4.37
C VAL A 51 -6.75 -0.84 -3.57
N ASP A 52 -6.05 -1.74 -4.26
CA ASP A 52 -5.34 -2.85 -3.65
C ASP A 52 -3.99 -2.37 -3.12
N LEU A 53 -3.70 -2.69 -1.89
CA LEU A 53 -2.50 -2.27 -1.16
C LEU A 53 -1.78 -3.47 -0.57
N ILE A 54 -0.50 -3.29 -0.25
CA ILE A 54 0.28 -4.26 0.51
C ILE A 54 0.05 -3.98 2.00
N ALA A 55 -0.41 -4.98 2.73
CA ALA A 55 -0.57 -4.90 4.17
C ALA A 55 0.79 -4.96 4.89
N ASN A 56 0.83 -4.51 6.14
CA ASN A 56 2.02 -4.61 6.97
C ASN A 56 2.35 -6.09 7.25
N PRO A 57 3.59 -6.53 7.00
CA PRO A 57 4.01 -7.90 7.27
C PRO A 57 4.13 -8.23 8.77
N ILE A 58 4.27 -7.22 9.63
CA ILE A 58 4.36 -7.40 11.08
C ILE A 58 2.95 -7.54 11.65
N LYS A 59 2.73 -8.54 12.48
CA LYS A 59 1.49 -8.76 13.22
C LYS A 59 1.74 -8.47 14.69
N TYR A 60 1.07 -7.43 15.22
CA TYR A 60 1.12 -7.08 16.63
C TYR A 60 0.00 -7.79 17.38
N GLY A 61 0.32 -8.48 18.47
CA GLY A 61 -0.67 -9.24 19.25
C GLY A 61 -1.59 -8.35 20.10
N GLU A 62 -1.02 -7.37 20.78
CA GLU A 62 -1.76 -6.50 21.71
C GLU A 62 -2.28 -5.21 21.05
N THR A 63 -1.56 -4.69 20.05
CA THR A 63 -1.91 -3.45 19.34
C THR A 63 -2.03 -3.73 17.85
N PRO A 64 -3.12 -4.33 17.37
CA PRO A 64 -3.30 -4.65 15.95
C PRO A 64 -3.25 -3.38 15.10
N ILE A 65 -2.75 -3.55 13.87
CA ILE A 65 -2.65 -2.45 12.92
C ILE A 65 -4.05 -2.07 12.44
N ASP A 66 -4.34 -0.78 12.50
CA ASP A 66 -5.56 -0.18 11.97
C ASP A 66 -5.24 0.63 10.69
N TYR A 67 -5.85 0.24 9.57
CA TYR A 67 -5.72 0.91 8.28
C TYR A 67 -6.85 1.92 8.12
N ARG A 68 -6.68 3.12 8.65
CA ARG A 68 -7.73 4.15 8.71
C ARG A 68 -7.90 4.93 7.42
N LEU A 69 -6.80 5.24 6.74
CA LEU A 69 -6.80 6.10 5.56
C LEU A 69 -6.16 5.39 4.37
N PRO A 70 -6.77 5.48 3.18
CA PRO A 70 -6.13 5.03 1.95
C PRO A 70 -4.99 5.98 1.56
N PRO A 71 -4.14 5.63 0.57
CA PRO A 71 -3.17 6.55 0.02
C PRO A 71 -3.85 7.84 -0.47
N PRO A 72 -3.36 9.03 -0.07
CA PRO A 72 -4.00 10.28 -0.42
C PRO A 72 -3.75 10.65 -1.89
N ARG A 73 -4.66 11.44 -2.47
CA ARG A 73 -4.38 12.16 -3.71
C ARG A 73 -3.45 13.33 -3.44
N LEU A 74 -2.77 13.78 -4.49
CA LEU A 74 -1.88 14.95 -4.38
C LEU A 74 -2.66 16.16 -3.81
N GLY A 75 -2.15 16.73 -2.74
CA GLY A 75 -2.74 17.90 -2.08
C GLY A 75 -4.01 17.65 -1.26
N GLU A 76 -4.47 16.39 -1.11
CA GLU A 76 -5.74 16.06 -0.44
C GLU A 76 -5.84 16.62 0.99
N HIS A 77 -4.75 16.56 1.74
CA HIS A 77 -4.70 17.01 3.13
C HIS A 77 -3.98 18.35 3.34
N THR A 78 -3.60 19.05 2.27
CA THR A 78 -2.86 20.33 2.38
C THR A 78 -3.58 21.35 3.28
N GLY A 79 -4.88 21.56 3.06
CA GLY A 79 -5.63 22.52 3.85
C GLY A 79 -5.82 22.13 5.31
N GLU A 80 -5.95 20.84 5.58
CA GLU A 80 -6.01 20.26 6.92
C GLU A 80 -4.70 20.49 7.68
N VAL A 81 -3.59 20.11 7.08
CA VAL A 81 -2.24 20.26 7.64
C VAL A 81 -1.92 21.73 7.93
N LEU A 82 -2.19 22.64 7.00
CA LEU A 82 -1.93 24.08 7.19
C LEU A 82 -2.78 24.66 8.31
N ARG A 83 -4.03 24.24 8.45
CA ARG A 83 -4.92 24.69 9.53
C ARG A 83 -4.51 24.11 10.88
N GLU A 84 -4.23 22.80 10.96
CA GLU A 84 -4.01 22.12 12.23
C GLU A 84 -2.60 22.30 12.80
N LEU A 85 -1.57 22.30 11.94
CA LEU A 85 -0.18 22.44 12.39
C LEU A 85 0.30 23.89 12.44
N LEU A 86 -0.17 24.74 11.51
CA LEU A 86 0.28 26.13 11.40
C LEU A 86 -0.79 27.14 11.85
N ALA A 87 -1.98 26.66 12.22
CA ALA A 87 -3.12 27.47 12.65
C ALA A 87 -3.51 28.57 11.62
N LEU A 88 -3.27 28.33 10.31
CA LEU A 88 -3.60 29.30 9.28
C LEU A 88 -5.11 29.44 9.11
N ALA A 89 -5.59 30.68 8.94
CA ALA A 89 -6.96 30.97 8.63
C ALA A 89 -7.35 30.47 7.22
N PRO A 90 -8.62 30.12 6.98
CA PRO A 90 -9.08 29.66 5.66
C PRO A 90 -8.76 30.64 4.53
N ASP A 91 -8.89 31.96 4.78
CA ASP A 91 -8.59 33.01 3.80
C ASP A 91 -7.09 33.08 3.44
N GLU A 92 -6.24 32.76 4.39
CA GLU A 92 -4.81 32.72 4.17
C GLU A 92 -4.41 31.50 3.32
N ILE A 93 -5.03 30.33 3.60
CA ILE A 93 -4.85 29.13 2.80
C ILE A 93 -5.34 29.36 1.36
N ALA A 94 -6.47 30.06 1.19
CA ALA A 94 -6.99 30.42 -0.13
C ALA A 94 -5.99 31.28 -0.92
N ARG A 95 -5.42 32.30 -0.28
CA ARG A 95 -4.39 33.17 -0.86
C ARG A 95 -3.13 32.41 -1.27
N LEU A 96 -2.69 31.44 -0.47
CA LEU A 96 -1.54 30.59 -0.80
C LEU A 96 -1.82 29.71 -2.03
N ARG A 97 -3.05 29.22 -2.18
CA ARG A 97 -3.48 28.47 -3.38
C ARG A 97 -3.51 29.33 -4.63
N GLU A 98 -4.08 30.55 -4.53
CA GLU A 98 -4.12 31.52 -5.64
C GLU A 98 -2.71 31.95 -6.08
N ALA A 99 -1.77 32.02 -5.14
CA ALA A 99 -0.38 32.34 -5.40
C ALA A 99 0.43 31.14 -5.92
N GLY A 100 -0.17 29.95 -6.03
CA GLY A 100 0.52 28.73 -6.47
C GLY A 100 1.62 28.23 -5.52
N VAL A 101 1.53 28.57 -4.23
CA VAL A 101 2.47 28.12 -3.20
C VAL A 101 2.12 26.73 -2.69
N VAL A 102 0.82 26.41 -2.67
CA VAL A 102 0.26 25.12 -2.21
C VAL A 102 -0.87 24.64 -3.12
#